data_a4143ce055404c9e2bd4d4c1462d7460
#
_entry.id   a4143ce055404c9e2bd4d4c1462d7460
#
_cell.length_a   1.000
_cell.length_b   1.000
_cell.length_c   1.000
_cell.angle_alpha   90.00
_cell.angle_beta   90.00
_cell.angle_gamma   90.00
#
_symmetry.space_group_name_H-M   'P 1'
#
loop_
_entity.id
_entity.type
_entity.pdbx_description
1 polymer ?
#
loop_
_entity_poly.entity_id
_entity_poly.type
_entity_poly.pdbx_seq_one_letter_code
_entity_poly.pdbx_strand_id
1 'polypeptide(L)'
;MKHIIFTRFMYDDCPMADERLEIMRGTLVSCLKKQTNKNFVWSLMCRDHHKQIISEMYGDEIIFFKDSNEFKKYVIENKFEVQTRHDSDDLMCSQYVQEVQDEYEINKFRKDPFLIDFQPMYYDKAVDQFYKFKIDYKKIGSTSAFITLCPQNTEMTIWDHPHTKWNSHIGTIIRNKNQKCVAATVHNNNTTTGKNLKGELLF
;
A
#
# COMPACT_ATOMS: atom_id res chain seq x y z
N MET A 1 -15.88 8.62 -7.58
CA MET A 1 -15.09 7.49 -7.07
C MET A 1 -14.55 7.82 -5.69
N LYS A 2 -14.74 6.93 -4.72
CA LYS A 2 -14.17 7.04 -3.36
C LYS A 2 -12.98 6.09 -3.25
N HIS A 3 -11.79 6.63 -3.04
CA HIS A 3 -10.54 5.87 -2.90
C HIS A 3 -9.99 6.01 -1.47
N ILE A 4 -9.72 4.90 -0.80
CA ILE A 4 -9.07 4.87 0.51
C ILE A 4 -7.72 4.15 0.41
N ILE A 5 -6.69 4.75 0.99
CA ILE A 5 -5.37 4.13 1.17
C ILE A 5 -5.26 3.73 2.63
N PHE A 6 -5.08 2.45 2.87
CA PHE A 6 -4.97 1.88 4.21
C PHE A 6 -3.55 1.48 4.52
N THR A 7 -3.08 1.91 5.69
CA THR A 7 -1.76 1.58 6.22
C THR A 7 -1.89 0.99 7.62
N ARG A 8 -1.03 0.05 7.95
CA ARG A 8 -0.90 -0.49 9.31
C ARG A 8 0.42 -0.06 9.92
N PHE A 9 0.33 0.54 11.13
CA PHE A 9 1.47 0.91 11.96
C PHE A 9 1.19 0.49 13.42
N MET A 10 1.37 -0.79 13.73
CA MET A 10 1.01 -1.39 15.02
C MET A 10 2.26 -1.74 15.83
N TYR A 11 3.10 -0.74 16.08
CA TYR A 11 4.24 -0.85 16.98
C TYR A 11 3.86 -0.36 18.35
N ASP A 12 4.37 -1.04 19.39
CA ASP A 12 4.30 -0.56 20.76
C ASP A 12 5.38 0.51 20.98
N ASP A 13 5.25 1.25 22.08
CA ASP A 13 6.22 2.29 22.42
C ASP A 13 7.58 1.64 22.77
N CYS A 14 8.53 1.76 21.87
CA CYS A 14 9.86 1.19 21.97
C CYS A 14 10.81 1.87 20.96
N PRO A 15 12.14 1.77 21.10
CA PRO A 15 13.10 2.37 20.16
C PRO A 15 12.87 1.99 18.70
N MET A 16 12.35 0.78 18.45
CA MET A 16 12.00 0.35 17.11
C MET A 16 10.82 1.15 16.53
N ALA A 17 9.85 1.57 17.35
CA ALA A 17 8.73 2.38 16.91
C ALA A 17 9.19 3.76 16.40
N ASP A 18 10.12 4.41 17.11
CA ASP A 18 10.68 5.71 16.70
C ASP A 18 11.42 5.61 15.37
N GLU A 19 12.26 4.59 15.20
CA GLU A 19 12.94 4.35 13.93
C GLU A 19 11.95 4.11 12.79
N ARG A 20 10.88 3.35 13.05
CA ARG A 20 9.82 3.09 12.08
C ARG A 20 9.00 4.35 11.75
N LEU A 21 8.78 5.24 12.70
CA LEU A 21 8.15 6.54 12.45
C LEU A 21 9.01 7.41 11.53
N GLU A 22 10.32 7.47 11.74
CA GLU A 22 11.24 8.20 10.87
C GLU A 22 11.30 7.60 9.46
N ILE A 23 11.28 6.27 9.34
CA ILE A 23 11.18 5.61 8.04
C ILE A 23 9.88 6.00 7.36
N MET A 24 8.73 5.89 8.04
CA MET A 24 7.43 6.24 7.49
C MET A 24 7.35 7.70 7.05
N ARG A 25 7.97 8.63 7.81
CA ARG A 25 8.08 10.04 7.45
C ARG A 25 8.79 10.23 6.11
N GLY A 26 9.94 9.59 5.93
CA GLY A 26 10.77 9.69 4.73
C GLY A 26 10.23 8.93 3.50
N THR A 27 9.42 7.91 3.71
CA THR A 27 8.84 7.06 2.68
C THR A 27 7.36 7.40 2.44
N LEU A 28 6.44 6.68 3.06
CA LEU A 28 5.00 6.78 2.79
C LEU A 28 4.46 8.20 2.93
N VAL A 29 4.72 8.90 4.05
CA VAL A 29 4.18 10.26 4.27
C VAL A 29 4.68 11.23 3.21
N SER A 30 5.98 11.17 2.90
CA SER A 30 6.57 11.98 1.82
C SER A 30 5.92 11.68 0.47
N CYS A 31 5.67 10.41 0.15
CA CYS A 31 5.04 10.00 -1.09
C CYS A 31 3.57 10.45 -1.17
N LEU A 32 2.79 10.32 -0.09
CA LEU A 32 1.39 10.77 -0.04
C LEU A 32 1.29 12.27 -0.25
N LYS A 33 2.18 13.06 0.37
CA LYS A 33 2.24 14.51 0.17
C LYS A 33 2.56 14.91 -1.27
N LYS A 34 3.35 14.11 -1.97
CA LYS A 34 3.75 14.36 -3.37
C LYS A 34 2.77 13.83 -4.41
N GLN A 35 1.69 13.14 -4.03
CA GLN A 35 0.70 12.68 -5.01
C GLN A 35 0.14 13.87 -5.81
N THR A 36 0.12 13.74 -7.12
CA THR A 36 -0.46 14.74 -8.03
C THR A 36 -1.99 14.72 -7.97
N ASN A 37 -2.56 13.54 -7.78
CA ASN A 37 -3.99 13.36 -7.56
C ASN A 37 -4.27 13.22 -6.05
N LYS A 38 -5.02 14.18 -5.48
CA LYS A 38 -5.38 14.21 -4.06
C LYS A 38 -6.76 13.62 -3.75
N ASN A 39 -7.42 13.03 -4.73
CA ASN A 39 -8.74 12.45 -4.54
C ASN A 39 -8.65 11.06 -3.87
N PHE A 40 -8.15 11.03 -2.66
CA PHE A 40 -8.10 9.86 -1.81
C PHE A 40 -8.19 10.24 -0.33
N VAL A 41 -8.53 9.27 0.49
CA VAL A 41 -8.49 9.37 1.95
C VAL A 41 -7.36 8.48 2.45
N TRP A 42 -6.46 9.00 3.26
CA TRP A 42 -5.50 8.16 3.97
C TRP A 42 -6.08 7.69 5.29
N SER A 43 -5.96 6.41 5.52
CA SER A 43 -6.40 5.77 6.76
C SER A 43 -5.30 4.94 7.38
N LEU A 44 -5.27 4.91 8.70
CA LEU A 44 -4.20 4.30 9.46
C LEU A 44 -4.74 3.50 10.64
N MET A 45 -4.25 2.28 10.80
CA MET A 45 -4.41 1.52 12.03
C MET A 45 -3.13 1.61 12.85
N CYS A 46 -3.18 2.31 13.98
CA CYS A 46 -2.02 2.49 14.87
C CYS A 46 -2.43 2.53 16.35
N ARG A 47 -1.44 2.49 17.24
CA ARG A 47 -1.63 2.72 18.68
C ARG A 47 -1.98 4.18 18.94
N ASP A 48 -2.75 4.44 20.01
CA ASP A 48 -3.25 5.79 20.32
C ASP A 48 -2.14 6.80 20.53
N HIS A 49 -1.04 6.42 21.16
CA HIS A 49 0.11 7.30 21.41
C HIS A 49 0.86 7.74 20.14
N HIS A 50 0.67 7.06 19.01
CA HIS A 50 1.26 7.46 17.73
C HIS A 50 0.37 8.41 16.90
N LYS A 51 -0.93 8.51 17.22
CA LYS A 51 -1.88 9.27 16.38
C LYS A 51 -1.48 10.73 16.21
N GLN A 52 -1.12 11.38 17.31
CA GLN A 52 -0.75 12.80 17.28
C GLN A 52 0.49 13.04 16.42
N ILE A 53 1.58 12.31 16.66
CA ILE A 53 2.82 12.49 15.92
C ILE A 53 2.65 12.21 14.42
N ILE A 54 1.84 11.20 14.07
CA ILE A 54 1.57 10.88 12.66
C ILE A 54 0.70 11.95 12.01
N SER A 55 -0.31 12.49 12.72
CA SER A 55 -1.11 13.62 12.23
C SER A 55 -0.25 14.86 11.97
N GLU A 56 0.65 15.19 12.89
CA GLU A 56 1.60 16.31 12.72
C GLU A 56 2.55 16.09 11.54
N MET A 57 3.00 14.85 11.31
CA MET A 57 3.85 14.50 10.17
C MET A 57 3.13 14.71 8.84
N TYR A 58 1.87 14.31 8.73
CA TYR A 58 1.13 14.39 7.47
C TYR A 58 0.59 15.79 7.22
N GLY A 59 -0.02 16.40 8.22
CA GLY A 59 -0.56 17.75 8.16
C GLY A 59 -1.95 17.88 7.55
N ASP A 60 -2.50 16.78 7.02
CA ASP A 60 -3.86 16.68 6.49
C ASP A 60 -4.69 15.70 7.32
N GLU A 61 -5.98 15.57 7.02
CA GLU A 61 -6.88 14.67 7.73
C GLU A 61 -6.50 13.20 7.51
N ILE A 62 -6.43 12.44 8.61
CA ILE A 62 -6.19 11.00 8.63
C ILE A 62 -7.37 10.34 9.34
N ILE A 63 -7.88 9.24 8.80
CA ILE A 63 -8.86 8.43 9.49
C ILE A 63 -8.14 7.31 10.24
N PHE A 64 -8.25 7.34 11.57
CA PHE A 64 -7.63 6.34 12.42
C PHE A 64 -8.59 5.21 12.77
N PHE A 65 -8.09 3.98 12.72
CA PHE A 65 -8.81 2.78 13.15
C PHE A 65 -8.05 2.10 14.28
N LYS A 66 -8.81 1.58 15.23
CA LYS A 66 -8.30 0.81 16.35
C LYS A 66 -7.91 -0.61 15.92
N ASP A 67 -8.72 -1.19 15.05
CA ASP A 67 -8.54 -2.55 14.55
C ASP A 67 -9.13 -2.74 13.14
N SER A 68 -8.94 -3.94 12.61
CA SER A 68 -9.41 -4.29 11.27
C SER A 68 -10.94 -4.32 11.14
N ASN A 69 -11.69 -4.52 12.23
CA ASN A 69 -13.15 -4.57 12.18
C ASN A 69 -13.73 -3.16 12.02
N GLU A 70 -13.15 -2.18 12.73
CA GLU A 70 -13.53 -0.77 12.54
C GLU A 70 -13.26 -0.32 11.09
N PHE A 71 -12.09 -0.67 10.53
CA PHE A 71 -11.79 -0.39 9.14
C PHE A 71 -12.81 -1.03 8.18
N LYS A 72 -13.07 -2.33 8.33
CA LYS A 72 -14.03 -3.05 7.48
C LYS A 72 -15.42 -2.41 7.52
N LYS A 73 -15.93 -2.15 8.73
CA LYS A 73 -17.21 -1.49 8.91
C LYS A 73 -17.25 -0.14 8.20
N TYR A 74 -16.22 0.69 8.40
CA TYR A 74 -16.12 2.01 7.81
C TYR A 74 -16.12 1.99 6.28
N VAL A 75 -15.31 1.12 5.64
CA VAL A 75 -15.23 1.07 4.17
C VAL A 75 -16.51 0.57 3.53
N ILE A 76 -17.21 -0.39 4.18
CA ILE A 76 -18.51 -0.91 3.70
C ILE A 76 -19.59 0.16 3.83
N GLU A 77 -19.75 0.78 5.00
CA GLU A 77 -20.75 1.83 5.25
C GLU A 77 -20.56 3.05 4.34
N ASN A 78 -19.31 3.44 4.07
CA ASN A 78 -19.00 4.57 3.20
C ASN A 78 -18.88 4.21 1.71
N LYS A 79 -19.02 2.94 1.34
CA LYS A 79 -19.00 2.44 -0.04
C LYS A 79 -17.76 2.88 -0.82
N PHE A 80 -16.58 2.59 -0.27
CA PHE A 80 -15.33 2.84 -0.98
C PHE A 80 -15.20 1.90 -2.17
N GLU A 81 -15.07 2.48 -3.35
CA GLU A 81 -14.97 1.77 -4.64
C GLU A 81 -13.56 1.25 -4.91
N VAL A 82 -12.56 1.90 -4.29
CA VAL A 82 -11.14 1.61 -4.46
C VAL A 82 -10.48 1.57 -3.09
N GLN A 83 -9.85 0.45 -2.75
CA GLN A 83 -9.23 0.20 -1.45
C GLN A 83 -7.79 -0.25 -1.66
N THR A 84 -6.84 0.63 -1.43
CA THR A 84 -5.40 0.34 -1.55
C THR A 84 -4.81 -0.04 -0.19
N ARG A 85 -4.05 -1.12 -0.13
CA ARG A 85 -3.16 -1.41 0.98
C ARG A 85 -1.75 -0.93 0.65
N HIS A 86 -1.14 -0.21 1.58
CA HIS A 86 0.24 0.26 1.46
C HIS A 86 0.96 0.17 2.80
N ASP A 87 2.11 -0.47 2.82
CA ASP A 87 2.88 -0.64 4.05
C ASP A 87 3.60 0.68 4.42
N SER A 88 3.86 0.88 5.72
CA SER A 88 4.32 2.17 6.26
C SER A 88 5.74 2.58 5.86
N ASP A 89 6.53 1.64 5.40
CA ASP A 89 7.94 1.78 5.05
C ASP A 89 8.22 1.79 3.54
N ASP A 90 7.18 1.65 2.71
CA ASP A 90 7.31 1.52 1.27
C ASP A 90 7.11 2.85 0.53
N LEU A 91 7.59 2.89 -0.72
CA LEU A 91 7.54 4.06 -1.59
C LEU A 91 6.49 3.91 -2.69
N MET A 92 5.88 5.02 -3.06
CA MET A 92 5.05 5.15 -4.25
C MET A 92 5.45 6.38 -5.07
N CYS A 93 5.30 6.31 -6.38
CA CYS A 93 5.54 7.47 -7.25
C CYS A 93 4.46 8.54 -7.05
N SER A 94 4.71 9.77 -7.48
CA SER A 94 3.76 10.88 -7.34
C SER A 94 2.47 10.72 -8.17
N GLN A 95 2.44 9.78 -9.09
CA GLN A 95 1.30 9.47 -9.95
C GLN A 95 0.55 8.20 -9.54
N TYR A 96 0.95 7.55 -8.44
CA TYR A 96 0.40 6.26 -8.03
C TYR A 96 -1.13 6.28 -7.89
N VAL A 97 -1.67 7.29 -7.20
CA VAL A 97 -3.12 7.43 -7.02
C VAL A 97 -3.83 7.59 -8.36
N GLN A 98 -3.26 8.36 -9.28
CA GLN A 98 -3.81 8.54 -10.62
C GLN A 98 -3.80 7.22 -11.41
N GLU A 99 -2.69 6.51 -11.41
CA GLU A 99 -2.54 5.20 -12.07
C GLU A 99 -3.57 4.17 -11.57
N VAL A 100 -3.78 4.11 -10.25
CA VAL A 100 -4.81 3.26 -9.65
C VAL A 100 -6.20 3.64 -10.12
N GLN A 101 -6.50 4.93 -10.13
CA GLN A 101 -7.82 5.43 -10.51
C GLN A 101 -8.10 5.27 -12.00
N ASP A 102 -7.10 5.44 -12.85
CA ASP A 102 -7.21 5.21 -14.30
C ASP A 102 -7.49 3.72 -14.59
N GLU A 103 -6.80 2.81 -13.92
CA GLU A 103 -7.07 1.37 -14.04
C GLU A 103 -8.47 1.01 -13.55
N TYR A 104 -8.93 1.63 -12.46
CA TYR A 104 -10.31 1.45 -11.99
C TYR A 104 -11.32 1.95 -13.05
N GLU A 105 -11.15 3.15 -13.59
CA GLU A 105 -12.08 3.73 -14.58
C GLU A 105 -12.23 2.86 -15.83
N ILE A 106 -11.11 2.27 -16.31
CA ILE A 106 -11.12 1.34 -17.44
C ILE A 106 -11.92 0.06 -17.12
N ASN A 107 -11.89 -0.39 -15.87
CA ASN A 107 -12.40 -1.69 -15.45
C ASN A 107 -13.69 -1.63 -14.60
N LYS A 108 -14.20 -0.47 -14.26
CA LYS A 108 -15.36 -0.29 -13.34
C LYS A 108 -16.67 -0.94 -13.82
N PHE A 109 -16.77 -1.28 -15.11
CA PHE A 109 -17.95 -1.95 -15.67
C PHE A 109 -17.93 -3.48 -15.44
N ARG A 110 -16.89 -4.02 -14.83
CA ARG A 110 -16.86 -5.42 -14.41
C ARG A 110 -17.92 -5.65 -13.32
N LYS A 111 -18.55 -6.83 -13.36
CA LYS A 111 -19.54 -7.21 -12.35
C LYS A 111 -18.89 -7.79 -11.10
N ASP A 112 -17.75 -8.48 -11.29
CA ASP A 112 -17.05 -9.17 -10.23
C ASP A 112 -15.94 -8.30 -9.64
N PRO A 113 -15.61 -8.47 -8.35
CA PRO A 113 -14.47 -7.82 -7.73
C PRO A 113 -13.17 -8.11 -8.48
N PHE A 114 -12.26 -7.14 -8.49
CA PHE A 114 -10.95 -7.31 -9.11
C PHE A 114 -9.85 -6.64 -8.29
N LEU A 115 -8.62 -7.06 -8.53
CA LEU A 115 -7.42 -6.44 -7.96
C LEU A 115 -6.64 -5.70 -9.04
N ILE A 116 -6.05 -4.58 -8.65
CA ILE A 116 -4.96 -3.93 -9.36
C ILE A 116 -3.67 -4.25 -8.59
N ASP A 117 -2.69 -4.84 -9.25
CA ASP A 117 -1.44 -5.32 -8.66
C ASP A 117 -0.25 -4.67 -9.36
N PHE A 118 0.58 -3.95 -8.59
CA PHE A 118 1.78 -3.29 -9.08
C PHE A 118 3.00 -4.16 -8.83
N GLN A 119 3.80 -4.40 -9.87
CA GLN A 119 5.09 -5.05 -9.70
C GLN A 119 6.08 -4.06 -9.08
N PRO A 120 6.56 -4.29 -7.84
CA PRO A 120 7.42 -3.32 -7.18
C PRO A 120 8.86 -3.36 -7.70
N MET A 121 9.58 -2.26 -7.45
CA MET A 121 11.03 -2.24 -7.37
C MET A 121 11.50 -2.50 -5.94
N TYR A 122 12.79 -2.65 -5.75
CA TYR A 122 13.46 -2.51 -4.47
C TYR A 122 14.11 -1.16 -4.34
N TYR A 123 13.97 -0.54 -3.17
CA TYR A 123 14.75 0.61 -2.76
C TYR A 123 15.63 0.22 -1.58
N ASP A 124 16.94 0.22 -1.78
CA ASP A 124 17.90 0.02 -0.71
C ASP A 124 18.27 1.38 -0.11
N LYS A 125 17.71 1.65 1.09
CA LYS A 125 17.92 2.91 1.80
C LYS A 125 19.37 3.13 2.20
N ALA A 126 20.15 2.08 2.43
CA ALA A 126 21.54 2.20 2.89
C ALA A 126 22.48 2.74 1.82
N VAL A 127 22.14 2.50 0.55
CA VAL A 127 22.97 2.94 -0.61
C VAL A 127 22.21 3.90 -1.53
N ASP A 128 20.97 4.27 -1.16
CA ASP A 128 20.09 5.18 -1.93
C ASP A 128 19.91 4.75 -3.40
N GLN A 129 19.62 3.45 -3.62
CA GLN A 129 19.54 2.90 -4.96
C GLN A 129 18.27 2.04 -5.16
N PHE A 130 17.79 2.04 -6.40
CA PHE A 130 16.66 1.21 -6.83
C PHE A 130 17.13 0.01 -7.63
N TYR A 131 16.55 -1.14 -7.34
CA TYR A 131 16.83 -2.41 -7.99
C TYR A 131 15.57 -3.03 -8.55
N LYS A 132 15.69 -3.75 -9.66
CA LYS A 132 14.60 -4.55 -10.19
C LYS A 132 14.26 -5.68 -9.24
N PHE A 133 12.97 -5.86 -8.96
CA PHE A 133 12.48 -6.96 -8.14
C PHE A 133 12.67 -8.31 -8.88
N LYS A 134 13.35 -9.27 -8.24
CA LYS A 134 13.60 -10.59 -8.86
C LYS A 134 12.38 -11.48 -8.94
N ILE A 135 11.42 -11.29 -8.03
CA ILE A 135 10.24 -12.13 -7.94
C ILE A 135 9.23 -11.69 -9.01
N ASP A 136 8.92 -12.58 -9.92
CA ASP A 136 7.79 -12.42 -10.83
C ASP A 136 6.55 -13.02 -10.16
N TYR A 137 5.75 -12.18 -9.52
CA TYR A 137 4.53 -12.58 -8.82
C TYR A 137 3.54 -13.31 -9.73
N LYS A 138 3.52 -12.99 -11.03
CA LYS A 138 2.69 -13.71 -12.00
C LYS A 138 3.13 -15.17 -12.14
N LYS A 139 4.43 -15.41 -12.24
CA LYS A 139 4.98 -16.79 -12.39
C LYS A 139 4.75 -17.63 -11.17
N ILE A 140 4.81 -17.07 -9.97
CA ILE A 140 4.57 -17.79 -8.72
C ILE A 140 3.11 -17.86 -8.31
N GLY A 141 2.20 -17.32 -9.14
CA GLY A 141 0.75 -17.32 -8.85
C GLY A 141 0.36 -16.53 -7.61
N SER A 142 1.06 -15.44 -7.30
CA SER A 142 0.82 -14.60 -6.13
C SER A 142 0.59 -13.14 -6.54
N THR A 143 0.18 -12.30 -5.58
CA THR A 143 0.13 -10.85 -5.70
C THR A 143 1.26 -10.20 -4.92
N SER A 144 1.64 -8.98 -5.29
CA SER A 144 2.62 -8.17 -4.56
C SER A 144 2.04 -7.64 -3.25
N ALA A 145 2.84 -6.90 -2.47
CA ALA A 145 2.34 -6.13 -1.32
C ALA A 145 1.56 -4.88 -1.75
N PHE A 146 1.72 -4.45 -3.01
CA PHE A 146 1.14 -3.23 -3.58
C PHE A 146 -0.13 -3.54 -4.36
N ILE A 147 -1.17 -3.89 -3.63
CA ILE A 147 -2.46 -4.27 -4.18
C ILE A 147 -3.54 -3.26 -3.86
N THR A 148 -4.44 -3.11 -4.81
CA THR A 148 -5.67 -2.34 -4.64
C THR A 148 -6.85 -3.23 -4.96
N LEU A 149 -7.79 -3.34 -4.04
CA LEU A 149 -9.07 -4.03 -4.22
C LEU A 149 -10.11 -3.06 -4.78
N CYS A 150 -10.80 -3.50 -5.81
CA CYS A 150 -12.01 -2.88 -6.34
C CYS A 150 -13.19 -3.83 -6.08
N PRO A 151 -13.90 -3.68 -4.94
CA PRO A 151 -14.85 -4.67 -4.45
C PRO A 151 -16.14 -4.74 -5.26
N GLN A 152 -16.36 -3.77 -6.14
CA GLN A 152 -17.61 -3.60 -6.87
C GLN A 152 -18.80 -3.49 -5.90
N ASN A 153 -19.81 -4.31 -6.05
CA ASN A 153 -21.01 -4.32 -5.18
C ASN A 153 -20.94 -5.38 -4.07
N THR A 154 -19.72 -5.81 -3.70
CA THR A 154 -19.52 -6.78 -2.61
C THR A 154 -19.10 -6.11 -1.31
N GLU A 155 -19.21 -6.82 -0.20
CA GLU A 155 -18.75 -6.39 1.12
C GLU A 155 -17.28 -6.76 1.38
N MET A 156 -16.52 -7.08 0.32
CA MET A 156 -15.09 -7.40 0.44
C MET A 156 -14.27 -6.18 0.82
N THR A 157 -13.26 -6.39 1.65
CA THR A 157 -12.30 -5.36 2.03
C THR A 157 -10.89 -5.81 1.77
N ILE A 158 -9.99 -4.86 1.49
CA ILE A 158 -8.57 -5.14 1.21
C ILE A 158 -7.87 -5.88 2.37
N TRP A 159 -8.49 -5.91 3.55
CA TRP A 159 -7.98 -6.56 4.75
C TRP A 159 -8.50 -8.00 4.98
N ASP A 160 -9.37 -8.51 4.12
CA ASP A 160 -9.95 -9.85 4.30
C ASP A 160 -8.93 -10.97 4.12
N HIS A 161 -7.91 -10.73 3.32
CA HIS A 161 -6.86 -11.73 3.06
C HIS A 161 -5.44 -11.11 3.12
N PRO A 162 -4.42 -11.90 3.48
CA PRO A 162 -3.02 -11.52 3.29
C PRO A 162 -2.76 -11.22 1.80
N HIS A 163 -1.92 -10.23 1.50
CA HIS A 163 -1.63 -9.83 0.11
C HIS A 163 -1.19 -11.02 -0.78
N THR A 164 -0.45 -11.98 -0.23
CA THR A 164 0.03 -13.16 -0.98
C THR A 164 -1.06 -14.21 -1.29
N LYS A 165 -2.27 -14.08 -0.72
CA LYS A 165 -3.34 -15.07 -0.88
C LYS A 165 -4.53 -14.58 -1.71
N TRP A 166 -4.51 -13.33 -2.15
CA TRP A 166 -5.63 -12.76 -2.89
C TRP A 166 -5.93 -13.48 -4.21
N ASN A 167 -4.92 -14.04 -4.88
CA ASN A 167 -5.10 -14.79 -6.13
C ASN A 167 -5.99 -16.03 -6.01
N SER A 168 -6.18 -16.57 -4.81
CA SER A 168 -7.11 -17.68 -4.56
C SER A 168 -8.55 -17.24 -4.25
N HIS A 169 -8.79 -15.93 -4.08
CA HIS A 169 -10.08 -15.38 -3.67
C HIS A 169 -10.70 -14.45 -4.71
N ILE A 170 -9.91 -13.99 -5.66
CA ILE A 170 -10.35 -13.09 -6.76
C ILE A 170 -9.96 -13.67 -8.11
N GLY A 171 -10.95 -13.78 -9.00
CA GLY A 171 -10.76 -14.32 -10.35
C GLY A 171 -10.01 -13.38 -11.31
N THR A 172 -10.02 -12.07 -11.05
CA THR A 172 -9.41 -11.08 -11.96
C THR A 172 -8.34 -10.26 -11.24
N ILE A 173 -7.11 -10.33 -11.75
CA ILE A 173 -5.98 -9.51 -11.31
C ILE A 173 -5.45 -8.73 -12.50
N ILE A 174 -5.54 -7.41 -12.42
CA ILE A 174 -5.01 -6.48 -13.41
C ILE A 174 -3.60 -6.11 -12.98
N ARG A 175 -2.62 -6.49 -13.79
CA ARG A 175 -1.21 -6.19 -13.49
C ARG A 175 -0.81 -4.90 -14.17
N ASN A 176 -0.61 -3.86 -13.36
CA ASN A 176 -0.15 -2.58 -13.88
C ASN A 176 1.28 -2.71 -14.40
N LYS A 177 1.52 -2.15 -15.59
CA LYS A 177 2.80 -2.27 -16.31
C LYS A 177 3.84 -1.23 -15.86
N ASN A 178 3.44 -0.23 -15.08
CA ASN A 178 4.35 0.80 -14.59
C ASN A 178 5.21 0.27 -13.44
N GLN A 179 6.33 -0.36 -13.78
CA GLN A 179 7.26 -0.96 -12.82
C GLN A 179 7.96 0.06 -11.91
N LYS A 180 7.91 1.36 -12.25
CA LYS A 180 8.55 2.42 -11.45
C LYS A 180 7.58 3.08 -10.49
N CYS A 181 6.36 2.56 -10.37
CA CYS A 181 5.31 3.22 -9.60
C CYS A 181 5.40 2.94 -8.09
N VAL A 182 5.93 1.79 -7.69
CA VAL A 182 6.05 1.38 -6.28
C VAL A 182 7.39 0.71 -6.01
N ALA A 183 7.90 0.88 -4.79
CA ALA A 183 9.12 0.21 -4.37
C ALA A 183 9.02 -0.26 -2.92
N ALA A 184 9.40 -1.52 -2.69
CA ALA A 184 9.60 -2.07 -1.37
C ALA A 184 10.93 -1.57 -0.80
N THR A 185 10.89 -0.92 0.35
CA THR A 185 12.08 -0.37 0.99
C THR A 185 12.80 -1.44 1.79
N VAL A 186 14.10 -1.57 1.54
CA VAL A 186 14.98 -2.44 2.32
C VAL A 186 15.72 -1.62 3.37
N HIS A 187 15.59 -2.02 4.62
CA HIS A 187 16.30 -1.42 5.76
C HIS A 187 16.57 -2.50 6.82
N ASN A 188 17.35 -2.17 7.85
CA ASN A 188 17.84 -3.15 8.85
C ASN A 188 16.72 -3.86 9.64
N ASN A 189 15.54 -3.23 9.73
CA ASN A 189 14.40 -3.72 10.51
C ASN A 189 13.27 -4.33 9.67
N ASN A 190 13.54 -4.72 8.42
CA ASN A 190 12.56 -5.48 7.64
C ASN A 190 12.33 -6.86 8.27
N THR A 191 11.07 -7.20 8.50
CA THR A 191 10.67 -8.51 9.01
C THR A 191 10.75 -9.60 7.94
N THR A 192 10.70 -9.23 6.68
CA THR A 192 10.86 -10.12 5.53
C THR A 192 12.23 -9.90 4.91
N THR A 193 12.97 -10.96 4.86
CA THR A 193 14.32 -11.15 4.41
C THR A 193 14.68 -10.45 3.09
N GLY A 194 15.11 -9.19 3.15
CA GLY A 194 15.77 -8.53 2.04
C GLY A 194 17.20 -9.05 1.74
N LYS A 195 17.73 -9.91 2.60
CA LYS A 195 19.16 -10.32 2.55
C LYS A 195 19.59 -11.08 1.29
N ASN A 196 18.66 -11.63 0.49
CA ASN A 196 18.99 -12.44 -0.71
C ASN A 196 18.39 -11.89 -2.01
N LEU A 197 17.97 -10.64 -2.04
CA LEU A 197 17.18 -10.11 -3.14
C LEU A 197 17.94 -9.06 -3.96
N LYS A 198 19.27 -9.18 -4.07
CA LYS A 198 20.05 -8.35 -4.98
C LYS A 198 19.54 -8.57 -6.41
N GLY A 199 18.78 -7.60 -6.90
CA GLY A 199 18.35 -7.50 -8.27
C GLY A 199 19.42 -6.86 -9.16
N GLU A 200 19.10 -6.67 -10.42
CA GLU A 200 19.88 -5.83 -11.31
C GLU A 200 19.69 -4.36 -10.91
N LEU A 201 20.77 -3.60 -10.85
CA LEU A 201 20.74 -2.16 -10.65
C LEU A 201 19.97 -1.53 -11.84
N LEU A 202 19.03 -0.64 -11.56
CA LEU A 202 18.18 -0.03 -12.60
C LEU A 202 18.75 1.28 -13.14
N PHE A 203 19.76 1.86 -12.46
CA PHE A 203 20.41 3.12 -12.86
C PHE A 203 21.88 3.15 -12.41
#